data_813056725bc57dcee7d22535220508fa
#
_entry.id   813056725bc57dcee7d22535220508fa
#
_cell.length_a   1.000
_cell.length_b   1.000
_cell.length_c   1.000
_cell.angle_alpha   90.00
_cell.angle_beta   90.00
_cell.angle_gamma   90.00
#
_symmetry.space_group_name_H-M   'P 1'
#
loop_
_entity.id
_entity.type
_entity.pdbx_description
1 polymer ?
#
loop_
_entity_poly.entity_id
_entity_poly.type
_entity_poly.pdbx_seq_one_letter_code
_entity_poly.pdbx_strand_id
1 'polypeptide(L)'
;MTKNISRRRFIKKIXFGLTYFNXLNXFLIKRXNAKXKPKVVILGTGIGGASCLQYLNKMSXXIDITVIDKNNKIRTGPXSNLVIGDILKEXEITFSLNKXXYXNVIFXNXEVKYIDSDNKFISLTNXLKISFDFLILSPGISXKNNIINXFNXXDQSYXPHCWDGDSDISMFKKKLYDLEXNSKIIITSPDYPYRCPPAPYERASLIANYXKRKKMNVKILXLDSKNSFTKQQNFFREWNLKFRNTXEWVSRKNGGKVVXXDHXNNFVKNDQGQTFKANFINVIPDQKAGKVIFDSRLLXDKKDWCSINPVTFELKNFXDIYVVGDSVYAWDMPKSGFSANSQAKVLTLNLXNRIXEKKYIDPXFLNTCYSFSDHERAFSISAWYRLNXXKNKIXSTGSNEXXVQSSKSDRRKXAKHAYGWYKTLVXDIFL
;
A
#
# COMPACT_ATOMS: atom_id res chain seq x y z
N MET A 1 27.17 81.35 14.24
CA MET A 1 27.61 80.94 15.60
C MET A 1 27.80 79.44 15.59
N THR A 2 29.03 78.98 15.39
CA THR A 2 29.40 77.52 15.37
C THR A 2 29.70 77.11 16.82
N LYS A 3 28.85 76.25 17.39
CA LYS A 3 29.11 75.65 18.72
C LYS A 3 30.24 74.61 18.61
N ASN A 4 31.39 75.00 19.14
CA ASN A 4 32.52 74.03 19.29
C ASN A 4 32.16 72.95 20.32
N ILE A 5 32.03 71.73 19.87
CA ILE A 5 31.79 70.56 20.75
C ILE A 5 33.19 70.13 21.23
N SER A 6 33.46 70.21 22.56
CA SER A 6 34.74 69.83 23.13
C SER A 6 35.09 68.35 22.86
N ARG A 7 36.37 68.06 22.61
CA ARG A 7 36.92 66.71 22.34
C ARG A 7 36.46 65.70 23.41
N ARG A 8 36.31 66.13 24.65
CA ARG A 8 35.84 65.27 25.78
C ARG A 8 34.37 64.84 25.62
N ARG A 9 33.49 65.69 25.05
CA ARG A 9 32.07 65.35 24.80
C ARG A 9 31.91 64.41 23.59
N PHE A 10 32.82 64.55 22.61
CA PHE A 10 32.84 63.72 21.43
C PHE A 10 33.26 62.26 21.78
N ILE A 11 34.33 62.13 22.60
CA ILE A 11 34.86 60.84 23.06
C ILE A 11 33.82 60.13 23.95
N LYS A 12 33.09 60.85 24.82
CA LYS A 12 31.99 60.26 25.63
C LYS A 12 30.82 59.76 24.78
N LYS A 13 30.51 60.42 23.67
CA LYS A 13 29.48 59.97 22.73
C LYS A 13 29.87 58.71 21.92
N ILE A 14 31.14 58.67 21.58
CA ILE A 14 31.68 57.43 20.90
C ILE A 14 31.72 56.24 21.84
N UNK A 15 31.97 56.45 22.94
CA UNK A 15 31.99 55.59 23.79
C UNK A 15 30.79 54.99 24.15
N PHE A 16 29.81 55.74 24.22
CA PHE A 16 28.45 55.33 24.48
C PHE A 16 27.85 54.57 23.26
N GLY A 17 28.21 54.92 22.05
CA GLY A 17 27.85 54.25 20.79
C GLY A 17 28.49 52.89 20.69
N LEU A 18 29.76 52.74 21.08
CA LEU A 18 30.47 51.45 21.02
C LEU A 18 29.95 50.43 22.07
N THR A 19 29.57 50.92 23.27
CA THR A 19 28.95 50.03 24.27
C THR A 19 27.53 49.62 23.86
N TYR A 20 26.81 50.48 23.12
CA TYR A 20 25.48 50.11 22.59
C TYR A 20 25.61 49.16 21.42
N PHE A 21 26.66 49.28 20.57
CA PHE A 21 26.87 48.40 19.43
C PHE A 21 27.30 46.98 19.87
N ASN A 22 28.05 46.93 20.95
CA ASN A 22 28.40 45.63 21.55
C ASN A 22 27.23 44.98 22.30
N UNK A 23 26.49 45.64 22.72
CA UNK A 23 25.46 45.13 23.25
C UNK A 23 24.51 44.72 22.34
N LEU A 24 24.25 45.46 21.25
CA LEU A 24 23.38 45.04 20.19
C LEU A 24 23.87 43.70 19.56
N ASN A 25 25.13 43.61 19.39
CA ASN A 25 25.76 42.38 18.91
C ASN A 25 25.60 41.18 19.89
N UNK A 26 25.51 41.42 20.96
CA UNK A 26 25.30 40.54 21.81
C UNK A 26 24.01 40.06 21.87
N PHE A 27 23.11 40.81 21.58
CA PHE A 27 21.73 40.41 21.41
C PHE A 27 21.47 39.74 20.06
N LEU A 28 22.28 40.00 19.05
CA LEU A 28 22.16 39.40 17.72
C LEU A 28 22.95 38.09 17.62
N ILE A 29 23.79 37.75 18.59
CA ILE A 29 24.51 36.47 18.66
C ILE A 29 23.84 35.55 19.72
N LYS A 30 22.55 35.60 19.87
CA LYS A 30 21.79 34.38 20.10
C LYS A 30 21.61 33.75 18.72
N ARG A 31 22.70 33.11 18.28
CA ARG A 31 22.54 32.12 17.22
C ARG A 31 21.40 31.22 17.63
N UNK A 32 20.28 31.21 17.19
CA UNK A 32 19.46 30.40 17.33
C UNK A 32 20.05 29.30 17.03
N ASN A 33 20.32 28.58 17.80
CA ASN A 33 20.53 27.19 17.54
C ASN A 33 19.32 26.78 16.72
N ALA A 34 19.43 26.94 15.45
CA ALA A 34 18.44 26.41 14.54
C ALA A 34 18.37 24.91 14.86
N LYS A 35 17.34 24.58 15.65
CA LYS A 35 17.12 23.21 16.07
C LYS A 35 17.14 22.34 14.78
N UNK A 36 17.99 21.49 14.51
CA UNK A 36 18.10 20.78 13.41
C UNK A 36 16.78 20.32 13.11
N LYS A 37 16.54 20.34 11.93
CA LYS A 37 15.27 19.85 11.44
C LYS A 37 15.14 18.35 11.72
N PRO A 38 14.00 17.91 12.27
CA PRO A 38 13.84 16.47 12.48
C PRO A 38 13.98 15.70 11.17
N LYS A 39 14.73 14.61 11.20
CA LYS A 39 14.96 13.72 10.06
C LYS A 39 13.83 12.71 9.98
N VAL A 40 12.99 12.82 8.98
CA VAL A 40 11.89 11.87 8.72
C VAL A 40 12.33 10.98 7.55
N VAL A 41 12.44 9.69 7.78
CA VAL A 41 12.75 8.72 6.72
C VAL A 41 11.47 7.97 6.35
N ILE A 42 11.20 7.86 5.04
CA ILE A 42 10.07 7.07 4.49
C ILE A 42 10.67 5.89 3.73
N LEU A 43 10.29 4.68 4.13
CA LEU A 43 10.73 3.44 3.47
C LEU A 43 9.57 2.86 2.67
N GLY A 44 9.75 2.77 1.35
CA GLY A 44 8.76 2.28 0.40
C GLY A 44 7.93 3.40 -0.21
N THR A 45 7.84 3.42 -1.55
CA THR A 45 7.10 4.45 -2.30
C THR A 45 5.87 3.91 -3.03
N GLY A 46 5.31 2.81 -2.52
CA GLY A 46 3.98 2.38 -2.89
C GLY A 46 2.93 3.42 -2.45
N ILE A 47 1.64 3.11 -2.58
CA ILE A 47 0.56 4.07 -2.32
C ILE A 47 0.70 4.72 -0.93
N GLY A 48 0.97 3.93 0.11
CA GLY A 48 1.09 4.47 1.47
C GLY A 48 2.26 5.44 1.64
N GLY A 49 3.48 5.01 1.25
CA GLY A 49 4.68 5.84 1.44
C GLY A 49 4.71 7.07 0.53
N ALA A 50 4.29 6.94 -0.72
CA ALA A 50 4.19 8.08 -1.64
C ALA A 50 3.13 9.09 -1.15
N SER A 51 2.01 8.62 -0.57
CA SER A 51 1.03 9.49 0.09
C SER A 51 1.68 10.24 1.26
N CYS A 52 2.42 9.53 2.12
CA CYS A 52 3.12 10.17 3.24
C CYS A 52 4.09 11.24 2.75
N LEU A 53 4.86 10.95 1.71
CA LEU A 53 5.79 11.92 1.11
C LEU A 53 5.02 13.16 0.64
N GLN A 54 3.95 12.99 -0.14
CA GLN A 54 3.14 14.11 -0.66
C GLN A 54 2.62 15.01 0.45
N TYR A 55 2.01 14.40 1.48
CA TYR A 55 1.38 15.20 2.55
C TYR A 55 2.43 15.87 3.44
N LEU A 56 3.51 15.19 3.81
CA LEU A 56 4.58 15.79 4.60
C LEU A 56 5.26 16.94 3.86
N ASN A 57 5.54 16.75 2.57
CA ASN A 57 6.17 17.78 1.73
C ASN A 57 5.27 19.03 1.59
N LYS A 58 3.94 18.85 1.53
CA LYS A 58 2.97 19.98 1.47
C LYS A 58 2.78 20.68 2.81
N MET A 59 2.87 19.95 3.95
CA MET A 59 2.54 20.48 5.28
C MET A 59 3.72 21.08 6.00
N SER A 60 4.94 20.77 5.71
CA SER A 60 6.06 21.24 6.54
C SER A 60 7.35 21.49 5.77
N UNK A 61 7.85 22.48 6.07
CA UNK A 61 9.11 22.86 5.68
C UNK A 61 10.09 22.68 6.76
N UNK A 62 9.75 22.25 7.89
CA UNK A 62 10.53 22.13 8.98
C UNK A 62 11.06 20.82 9.20
N ILE A 63 10.96 19.96 8.31
CA ILE A 63 11.53 18.61 8.42
C ILE A 63 12.43 18.30 7.25
N ASP A 64 13.42 17.45 7.47
CA ASP A 64 14.28 16.89 6.41
C ASP A 64 13.75 15.50 6.05
N ILE A 65 13.37 15.30 4.80
CA ILE A 65 12.77 14.02 4.35
C ILE A 65 13.78 13.24 3.53
N THR A 66 13.98 11.97 3.87
CA THR A 66 14.70 10.99 3.05
C THR A 66 13.75 9.88 2.67
N VAL A 67 13.71 9.52 1.40
CA VAL A 67 12.86 8.44 0.86
C VAL A 67 13.76 7.31 0.39
N ILE A 68 13.46 6.10 0.82
CA ILE A 68 14.22 4.90 0.44
C ILE A 68 13.29 3.91 -0.24
N ASP A 69 13.63 3.50 -1.45
CA ASP A 69 12.94 2.41 -2.15
C ASP A 69 13.94 1.71 -3.08
N LYS A 70 13.85 0.40 -3.17
CA LYS A 70 14.68 -0.40 -4.09
C LYS A 70 14.29 -0.17 -5.55
N ASN A 71 13.04 0.24 -5.81
CA ASN A 71 12.47 0.42 -7.15
C ASN A 71 12.37 1.91 -7.53
N ASN A 72 12.69 2.25 -8.77
CA ASN A 72 12.48 3.58 -9.33
C ASN A 72 11.08 3.78 -9.93
N LYS A 73 10.39 2.68 -10.18
CA LYS A 73 9.02 2.67 -10.73
C LYS A 73 8.12 1.84 -9.83
N ILE A 74 6.94 2.34 -9.61
CA ILE A 74 5.93 1.71 -8.76
C ILE A 74 4.77 1.25 -9.65
N ARG A 75 4.53 -0.05 -9.70
CA ARG A 75 3.33 -0.60 -10.33
C ARG A 75 2.24 -0.72 -9.27
N THR A 76 1.09 -0.07 -9.52
CA THR A 76 0.00 -0.05 -8.53
C THR A 76 -0.78 -1.38 -8.53
N GLY A 77 -1.23 -1.81 -7.38
CA GLY A 77 -2.17 -2.93 -7.23
C GLY A 77 -3.55 -2.60 -7.82
N PRO A 78 -4.16 -1.47 -7.45
CA PRO A 78 -5.37 -1.01 -8.15
C PRO A 78 -5.15 -0.89 -9.67
N UNK A 79 -6.07 -1.63 -10.37
CA UNK A 79 -6.06 -1.65 -11.74
C UNK A 79 -5.24 -2.71 -12.37
N SER A 80 -4.46 -3.45 -11.52
CA SER A 80 -3.59 -4.49 -12.12
C SER A 80 -4.35 -5.65 -12.77
N ASN A 81 -5.48 -6.03 -12.23
CA ASN A 81 -6.32 -7.08 -12.84
C ASN A 81 -6.87 -6.66 -14.22
N LEU A 82 -7.05 -5.36 -14.48
CA LEU A 82 -7.44 -4.89 -15.81
C LEU A 82 -6.31 -5.10 -16.84
N VAL A 83 -5.05 -5.03 -16.38
CA VAL A 83 -3.89 -5.36 -17.23
C VAL A 83 -3.88 -6.87 -17.53
N ILE A 84 -4.10 -7.70 -16.53
CA ILE A 84 -4.21 -9.18 -16.69
C ILE A 84 -5.35 -9.53 -17.66
N GLY A 85 -6.50 -8.85 -17.56
CA GLY A 85 -7.66 -9.04 -18.45
C GLY A 85 -7.55 -8.42 -19.84
N ASP A 86 -6.37 -7.88 -20.17
CA ASP A 86 -6.09 -7.27 -21.48
C ASP A 86 -7.01 -6.09 -21.80
N ILE A 87 -7.27 -5.24 -20.79
CA ILE A 87 -8.09 -4.02 -20.89
C ILE A 87 -7.21 -2.78 -20.82
N LEU A 88 -6.22 -2.77 -19.91
CA LEU A 88 -5.23 -1.70 -19.75
C LEU A 88 -3.84 -2.23 -20.09
N LYS A 89 -2.94 -1.31 -20.42
CA LYS A 89 -1.50 -1.59 -20.59
C LYS A 89 -0.78 -1.38 -19.24
N GLU A 90 0.28 -2.08 -19.02
CA GLU A 90 1.09 -1.97 -17.81
C GLU A 90 1.61 -0.52 -17.57
N UNK A 91 1.77 0.10 -18.39
CA UNK A 91 2.15 1.42 -18.37
C UNK A 91 1.19 2.32 -17.77
N GLU A 92 -0.01 2.06 -17.96
CA GLU A 92 -1.09 2.87 -17.40
C GLU A 92 -1.20 2.75 -15.88
N ILE A 93 -0.58 1.77 -15.29
CA ILE A 93 -0.57 1.52 -13.85
C ILE A 93 0.82 1.61 -13.22
N THR A 94 1.81 2.08 -13.98
CA THR A 94 3.21 2.19 -13.53
C THR A 94 3.62 3.65 -13.46
N PHE A 95 4.11 4.08 -12.31
CA PHE A 95 4.44 5.48 -12.02
C PHE A 95 5.85 5.61 -11.48
N SER A 96 6.48 6.76 -11.76
CA SER A 96 7.70 7.21 -11.09
C SER A 96 7.39 8.48 -10.31
N LEU A 97 7.95 8.64 -9.13
CA LEU A 97 7.86 9.90 -8.42
C LEU A 97 8.59 10.99 -9.21
N ASN A 98 7.91 12.13 -9.44
CA ASN A 98 8.54 13.30 -10.08
C ASN A 98 9.44 14.01 -9.05
N LYS A 99 10.65 13.58 -8.98
CA LYS A 99 11.64 14.12 -8.02
C LYS A 99 11.91 15.62 -8.13
N UNK A 100 11.58 16.09 -9.04
CA UNK A 100 11.72 17.44 -9.35
C UNK A 100 10.78 18.31 -8.61
N UNK A 101 9.81 17.70 -8.15
CA UNK A 101 8.90 18.32 -7.36
C UNK A 101 9.29 18.46 -5.94
N TYR A 102 10.19 17.73 -5.58
CA TYR A 102 10.61 17.58 -4.16
C TYR A 102 12.07 18.11 -3.92
N UNK A 103 12.13 19.15 -4.01
CA UNK A 103 13.34 19.81 -3.98
C UNK A 103 14.23 19.62 -2.80
N ASN A 104 13.58 19.48 -1.64
CA ASN A 104 14.31 19.32 -0.37
C ASN A 104 14.25 17.87 0.17
N VAL A 105 13.97 16.90 -0.70
CA VAL A 105 13.85 15.49 -0.35
C VAL A 105 15.04 14.72 -0.93
N ILE A 106 15.67 13.86 -0.11
CA ILE A 106 16.74 12.95 -0.52
C ILE A 106 16.11 11.62 -0.93
N PHE A 107 16.50 11.13 -2.10
CA PHE A 107 16.00 9.85 -2.62
C PHE A 107 17.14 8.83 -2.71
N UNK A 108 17.04 7.78 -1.93
CA UNK A 108 17.98 6.76 -1.88
C UNK A 108 17.40 5.56 -2.54
N ASN A 109 17.87 5.24 -3.72
CA ASN A 109 17.44 4.03 -4.44
C ASN A 109 18.35 2.85 -4.09
N UNK A 110 18.03 2.22 -2.95
CA UNK A 110 18.74 1.18 -2.42
C UNK A 110 17.83 0.27 -1.70
N GLU A 111 18.20 -0.95 -1.63
CA GLU A 111 17.46 -1.90 -0.79
C GLU A 111 17.90 -1.82 0.67
N VAL A 112 16.91 -1.90 1.59
CA VAL A 112 17.16 -1.90 3.04
C VAL A 112 17.56 -3.31 3.48
N LYS A 113 18.66 -3.43 4.20
CA LYS A 113 19.13 -4.67 4.79
C LYS A 113 18.43 -4.93 6.12
N TYR A 114 18.46 -3.95 7.04
CA TYR A 114 17.75 -4.00 8.32
C TYR A 114 17.63 -2.58 8.90
N ILE A 115 16.77 -2.47 9.91
CA ILE A 115 16.53 -1.25 10.70
C ILE A 115 17.01 -1.52 12.13
N ASP A 116 17.84 -0.64 12.64
CA ASP A 116 18.27 -0.65 14.07
C ASP A 116 17.37 0.35 14.81
N SER A 117 16.37 -0.16 15.49
CA SER A 117 15.38 0.66 16.21
C SER A 117 15.97 1.36 17.43
N ASP A 118 16.96 0.73 18.10
CA ASP A 118 17.56 1.25 19.32
C ASP A 118 18.50 2.42 19.02
N ASN A 119 19.31 2.29 17.96
CA ASN A 119 20.26 3.30 17.54
C ASN A 119 19.71 4.24 16.46
N LYS A 120 18.45 4.06 16.07
CA LYS A 120 17.72 4.89 15.09
C LYS A 120 18.47 5.11 13.77
N PHE A 121 18.85 4.00 13.13
CA PHE A 121 19.39 4.06 11.76
C PHE A 121 18.88 2.88 10.91
N ILE A 122 18.93 3.11 9.61
CA ILE A 122 18.62 2.10 8.58
C ILE A 122 19.94 1.72 7.92
N SER A 123 20.23 0.42 7.83
CA SER A 123 21.36 -0.12 7.09
C SER A 123 20.90 -0.54 5.70
N LEU A 124 21.56 -0.04 4.68
CA LEU A 124 21.30 -0.40 3.28
C LEU A 124 22.22 -1.55 2.85
N THR A 125 21.87 -2.19 1.75
CA THR A 125 22.64 -3.33 1.19
C THR A 125 24.04 -2.93 0.72
N ASN A 126 24.25 -1.61 0.41
CA ASN A 126 25.55 -1.07 0.03
C ASN A 126 26.41 -0.56 1.20
N UNK A 127 25.86 -0.82 2.42
CA UNK A 127 26.58 -0.52 3.53
C UNK A 127 26.33 0.78 4.17
N LEU A 128 25.64 1.68 3.38
CA LEU A 128 25.34 3.03 3.87
C LEU A 128 24.38 2.96 5.06
N LYS A 129 24.59 3.82 6.04
CA LYS A 129 23.68 3.95 7.20
C LYS A 129 22.99 5.31 7.15
N ILE A 130 21.67 5.33 7.33
CA ILE A 130 20.85 6.55 7.32
C ILE A 130 20.17 6.70 8.69
N SER A 131 20.52 7.75 9.43
CA SER A 131 19.91 8.04 10.73
C SER A 131 18.53 8.69 10.56
N PHE A 132 17.65 8.48 11.54
CA PHE A 132 16.33 9.09 11.55
C PHE A 132 15.95 9.55 12.97
N ASP A 133 15.11 10.59 13.04
CA ASP A 133 14.37 10.94 14.25
C ASP A 133 13.01 10.24 14.23
N PHE A 134 12.38 10.18 13.06
CA PHE A 134 11.10 9.51 12.82
C PHE A 134 11.20 8.65 11.55
N LEU A 135 10.69 7.43 11.62
CA LEU A 135 10.71 6.48 10.50
C LEU A 135 9.29 6.06 10.14
N ILE A 136 8.93 6.22 8.87
CA ILE A 136 7.64 5.75 8.31
C ILE A 136 7.92 4.54 7.42
N LEU A 137 7.34 3.41 7.76
CA LEU A 137 7.47 2.15 7.03
C LEU A 137 6.21 1.90 6.19
N SER A 138 6.39 1.74 4.89
CA SER A 138 5.33 1.35 3.95
C SER A 138 5.82 0.20 3.06
N PRO A 139 6.24 -0.93 3.66
CA PRO A 139 6.90 -2.00 2.90
C PRO A 139 5.94 -2.95 2.17
N GLY A 140 4.64 -2.73 2.29
CA GLY A 140 3.63 -3.60 1.66
C GLY A 140 3.57 -4.98 2.31
N ILE A 141 3.40 -6.02 1.46
CA ILE A 141 3.29 -7.42 1.91
C ILE A 141 4.52 -8.21 1.54
N SER A 142 4.67 -9.32 2.21
CA SER A 142 5.52 -10.43 1.74
C SER A 142 4.71 -11.73 1.73
N UNK A 143 4.92 -12.66 1.00
CA UNK A 143 4.25 -13.85 0.85
C UNK A 143 4.73 -14.76 1.91
N LYS A 144 3.97 -15.68 2.36
CA LYS A 144 4.36 -16.77 3.29
C LYS A 144 4.87 -17.98 2.51
N ASN A 145 6.03 -18.45 2.87
CA ASN A 145 6.59 -19.70 2.30
C ASN A 145 6.00 -20.92 3.00
N ASN A 146 5.95 -22.05 2.31
CA ASN A 146 5.65 -23.39 2.87
C ASN A 146 4.21 -23.56 3.41
N ILE A 147 3.28 -22.71 3.03
CA ILE A 147 1.85 -22.91 3.36
C ILE A 147 1.23 -23.91 2.37
N ILE A 148 1.59 -23.80 1.10
CA ILE A 148 1.19 -24.77 0.04
C ILE A 148 2.45 -25.56 -0.32
N ASN A 149 2.43 -26.83 -0.08
CA ASN A 149 3.57 -27.72 -0.40
C ASN A 149 3.90 -27.61 -1.90
N UNK A 150 5.22 -27.55 -2.22
CA UNK A 150 5.64 -27.47 -3.52
C UNK A 150 5.52 -26.16 -4.17
N PHE A 151 4.89 -25.24 -3.44
CA PHE A 151 4.80 -23.91 -4.03
C PHE A 151 5.89 -23.01 -3.41
N ASN A 152 6.66 -22.37 -4.25
CA ASN A 152 7.71 -21.46 -3.84
C ASN A 152 7.45 -20.05 -4.43
N UNK A 153 7.28 -19.28 -3.68
CA UNK A 153 7.02 -17.95 -4.00
C UNK A 153 8.08 -17.28 -4.75
N UNK A 154 9.16 -17.71 -4.67
CA UNK A 154 10.24 -17.20 -5.36
C UNK A 154 10.33 -17.71 -6.74
N ASP A 155 9.80 -18.84 -6.99
CA ASP A 155 9.75 -19.43 -8.34
C ASP A 155 8.54 -18.89 -9.12
N GLN A 156 8.69 -17.74 -9.68
CA GLN A 156 7.65 -17.10 -10.51
C GLN A 156 7.69 -17.59 -11.97
N SER A 157 8.66 -18.43 -12.34
CA SER A 157 8.82 -18.94 -13.72
C SER A 157 7.59 -19.73 -14.18
N TYR A 158 6.94 -20.39 -13.27
CA TYR A 158 5.75 -21.19 -13.57
C TYR A 158 4.43 -20.39 -13.50
N UNK A 159 4.02 -19.64 -12.52
CA UNK A 159 3.10 -19.04 -12.42
C UNK A 159 3.22 -18.09 -11.71
N PRO A 160 3.63 -17.05 -12.14
CA PRO A 160 3.75 -15.88 -11.29
C PRO A 160 2.42 -15.55 -10.64
N HIS A 161 2.48 -15.27 -9.33
CA HIS A 161 1.23 -14.96 -8.58
C HIS A 161 0.63 -13.60 -8.96
N CYS A 162 1.44 -12.65 -9.39
CA CYS A 162 1.02 -11.29 -9.76
C CYS A 162 0.19 -10.61 -8.65
N TRP A 163 0.68 -10.72 -7.40
CA TRP A 163 0.02 -10.14 -6.23
C TRP A 163 0.87 -9.06 -5.53
N ASP A 164 2.08 -8.84 -6.02
CA ASP A 164 2.99 -7.80 -5.56
C ASP A 164 3.45 -6.94 -6.75
N GLY A 165 4.28 -5.93 -6.46
CA GLY A 165 4.81 -5.05 -7.50
C GLY A 165 5.93 -5.66 -8.34
N ASP A 166 6.50 -6.78 -7.89
CA ASP A 166 7.69 -7.38 -8.49
C ASP A 166 7.38 -8.56 -9.43
N SER A 167 6.16 -9.11 -9.38
CA SER A 167 5.75 -10.25 -10.22
C SER A 167 5.70 -9.88 -11.71
N ASP A 168 6.07 -10.83 -12.56
CA ASP A 168 6.10 -10.65 -14.01
C ASP A 168 4.70 -10.82 -14.62
N ILE A 169 4.00 -9.67 -14.83
CA ILE A 169 2.67 -9.66 -15.48
C ILE A 169 2.78 -10.12 -16.94
N SER A 170 3.86 -9.77 -17.65
CA SER A 170 3.98 -10.17 -19.06
C SER A 170 4.11 -11.69 -19.22
N MET A 171 4.84 -12.36 -18.32
CA MET A 171 4.87 -13.84 -18.29
C MET A 171 3.49 -14.42 -17.98
N PHE A 172 2.78 -13.87 -17.01
CA PHE A 172 1.41 -14.28 -16.67
C PHE A 172 0.50 -14.17 -17.92
N LYS A 173 0.55 -13.03 -18.60
CA LYS A 173 -0.26 -12.78 -19.81
C LYS A 173 0.13 -13.73 -20.95
N LYS A 174 1.44 -13.95 -21.16
CA LYS A 174 1.89 -14.90 -22.18
C LYS A 174 1.30 -16.29 -21.95
N LYS A 175 1.41 -16.81 -20.72
CA LYS A 175 0.83 -18.13 -20.38
C LYS A 175 -0.69 -18.16 -20.56
N LEU A 176 -1.38 -17.04 -20.26
CA LEU A 176 -2.83 -16.93 -20.47
C LEU A 176 -3.17 -16.92 -21.98
N TYR A 177 -2.38 -16.24 -22.80
CA TYR A 177 -2.59 -16.15 -24.25
C TYR A 177 -2.29 -17.47 -24.98
N ASP A 178 -1.39 -18.26 -24.44
CA ASP A 178 -0.99 -19.58 -25.01
C ASP A 178 -2.01 -20.68 -24.69
N LEU A 179 -3.08 -20.42 -23.92
CA LEU A 179 -4.12 -21.39 -23.58
C LEU A 179 -4.92 -21.78 -24.83
N GLU A 180 -5.23 -23.08 -24.90
CA GLU A 180 -6.03 -23.67 -25.98
C GLU A 180 -7.53 -23.74 -25.57
N UNK A 181 -8.32 -23.93 -26.36
CA UNK A 181 -9.69 -24.10 -26.19
C UNK A 181 -9.98 -25.28 -25.28
N ASN A 182 -10.90 -25.19 -24.53
CA ASN A 182 -11.31 -26.18 -23.52
C ASN A 182 -10.33 -26.27 -22.35
N SER A 183 -9.41 -25.33 -22.21
CA SER A 183 -8.48 -25.31 -21.09
C SER A 183 -9.20 -25.10 -19.76
N LYS A 184 -8.60 -25.61 -18.68
CA LYS A 184 -9.02 -25.40 -17.30
C LYS A 184 -8.03 -24.46 -16.64
N ILE A 185 -8.56 -23.50 -15.88
CA ILE A 185 -7.81 -22.50 -15.11
C ILE A 185 -8.16 -22.68 -13.62
N ILE A 186 -7.16 -22.73 -12.76
CA ILE A 186 -7.35 -22.67 -11.32
C ILE A 186 -6.77 -21.35 -10.81
N ILE A 187 -7.54 -20.66 -9.97
CA ILE A 187 -7.08 -19.50 -9.20
C ILE A 187 -7.33 -19.83 -7.72
N THR A 188 -6.29 -19.77 -6.88
CA THR A 188 -6.48 -19.99 -5.44
C THR A 188 -6.65 -18.65 -4.75
N SER A 189 -7.46 -18.61 -3.70
CA SER A 189 -7.62 -17.43 -2.85
C SER A 189 -7.21 -17.76 -1.42
N PRO A 190 -6.30 -16.95 -0.82
CA PRO A 190 -5.81 -17.22 0.53
C PRO A 190 -6.85 -16.89 1.60
N ASP A 191 -6.57 -17.30 2.84
CA ASP A 191 -7.38 -16.91 4.00
C ASP A 191 -7.09 -15.45 4.40
N TYR A 192 -8.03 -14.85 5.13
CA TYR A 192 -7.87 -13.49 5.66
C TYR A 192 -6.78 -13.44 6.74
N PRO A 193 -6.09 -12.30 6.90
CA PRO A 193 -6.17 -11.11 6.07
C PRO A 193 -5.15 -11.15 4.92
N TYR A 194 -5.51 -10.54 3.79
CA TYR A 194 -4.63 -10.41 2.63
C TYR A 194 -4.94 -9.10 1.87
N ARG A 195 -4.02 -8.68 1.01
CA ARG A 195 -4.14 -7.47 0.18
C ARG A 195 -5.31 -7.60 -0.78
N CYS A 196 -6.17 -6.56 -0.82
CA CYS A 196 -7.26 -6.40 -1.78
C CYS A 196 -8.25 -7.58 -1.75
N PRO A 197 -9.07 -7.69 -0.67
CA PRO A 197 -9.95 -8.86 -0.48
C PRO A 197 -10.83 -9.27 -1.67
N PRO A 198 -11.42 -8.34 -2.48
CA PRO A 198 -12.23 -8.79 -3.63
C PRO A 198 -11.41 -9.13 -4.89
N ALA A 199 -10.09 -8.89 -4.92
CA ALA A 199 -9.31 -8.96 -6.16
C ALA A 199 -9.16 -10.38 -6.75
N PRO A 200 -9.15 -11.49 -5.98
CA PRO A 200 -9.13 -12.83 -6.61
C PRO A 200 -10.36 -13.07 -7.51
N TYR A 201 -11.53 -12.60 -7.08
CA TYR A 201 -12.81 -12.79 -7.79
C TYR A 201 -12.91 -11.83 -8.98
N GLU A 202 -12.37 -10.63 -8.86
CA GLU A 202 -12.19 -9.69 -9.97
C GLU A 202 -11.26 -10.29 -11.02
N ARG A 203 -10.13 -10.86 -10.60
CA ARG A 203 -9.17 -11.53 -11.51
C ARG A 203 -9.86 -12.63 -12.29
N ALA A 204 -10.60 -13.50 -11.60
CA ALA A 204 -11.38 -14.58 -12.26
C ALA A 204 -12.36 -14.02 -13.28
N SER A 205 -13.09 -12.95 -12.92
CA SER A 205 -14.07 -12.29 -13.80
C SER A 205 -13.40 -11.72 -15.06
N LEU A 206 -12.25 -11.05 -14.88
CA LEU A 206 -11.54 -10.39 -16.00
C LEU A 206 -10.86 -11.42 -16.91
N ILE A 207 -10.36 -12.53 -16.37
CA ILE A 207 -9.87 -13.65 -17.18
C ILE A 207 -11.05 -14.29 -17.94
N ALA A 208 -12.20 -14.51 -17.29
CA ALA A 208 -13.40 -15.02 -17.97
C ALA A 208 -13.84 -14.09 -19.11
N ASN A 209 -13.80 -12.79 -18.87
CA ASN A 209 -14.09 -11.79 -19.90
C ASN A 209 -13.10 -11.86 -21.06
N TYR A 210 -11.84 -12.01 -20.80
CA TYR A 210 -10.81 -12.20 -21.83
C TYR A 210 -11.05 -13.48 -22.63
N UNK A 211 -11.18 -14.49 -21.93
CA UNK A 211 -11.41 -15.68 -22.51
C UNK A 211 -12.58 -15.74 -23.32
N LYS A 212 -13.77 -14.92 -23.02
CA LYS A 212 -15.00 -14.78 -23.79
C LYS A 212 -14.82 -13.90 -25.06
N ARG A 213 -14.11 -12.79 -24.92
CA ARG A 213 -13.77 -11.93 -26.08
C ARG A 213 -12.98 -12.68 -27.16
N LYS A 214 -12.15 -13.65 -26.75
CA LYS A 214 -11.37 -14.49 -27.66
C LYS A 214 -12.17 -15.70 -28.17
N LYS A 215 -13.44 -15.83 -27.79
CA LYS A 215 -14.32 -16.95 -28.16
C LYS A 215 -13.76 -18.32 -27.72
N MET A 216 -13.03 -18.33 -26.60
CA MET A 216 -12.43 -19.54 -26.03
C MET A 216 -13.38 -20.17 -25.01
N ASN A 217 -13.62 -21.46 -25.15
CA ASN A 217 -14.37 -22.23 -24.15
C ASN A 217 -13.39 -22.67 -23.05
N VAL A 218 -13.44 -22.03 -21.89
CA VAL A 218 -12.58 -22.38 -20.74
C VAL A 218 -13.41 -22.55 -19.47
N LYS A 219 -12.86 -23.29 -18.52
CA LYS A 219 -13.40 -23.41 -17.16
C LYS A 219 -12.44 -22.76 -16.18
N ILE A 220 -12.95 -21.93 -15.28
CA ILE A 220 -12.21 -21.23 -14.24
C ILE A 220 -12.74 -21.68 -12.89
N LEU A 221 -11.86 -22.24 -12.10
CA LEU A 221 -12.21 -22.74 -10.77
C LEU A 221 -11.52 -21.86 -9.71
N UNK A 222 -12.12 -21.15 -8.89
CA UNK A 222 -11.69 -20.38 -7.87
C UNK A 222 -11.64 -21.23 -6.70
N LEU A 223 -10.61 -21.73 -6.19
CA LEU A 223 -10.47 -22.55 -4.97
C LEU A 223 -10.15 -21.64 -3.79
N ASP A 224 -11.03 -21.61 -2.81
CA ASP A 224 -11.01 -20.57 -1.80
C ASP A 224 -10.80 -21.14 -0.40
N SER A 225 -9.82 -20.59 0.33
CA SER A 225 -9.55 -20.96 1.72
C SER A 225 -10.61 -20.42 2.70
N LYS A 226 -11.65 -19.73 2.20
CA LYS A 226 -12.72 -19.08 2.99
C LYS A 226 -14.10 -19.62 2.60
N ASN A 227 -15.07 -19.38 3.48
CA ASN A 227 -16.48 -19.76 3.24
C ASN A 227 -17.34 -18.60 2.72
N SER A 228 -16.77 -17.39 2.64
CA SER A 228 -17.42 -16.21 2.07
C SER A 228 -16.36 -15.17 1.68
N PHE A 229 -16.75 -14.19 0.89
CA PHE A 229 -15.82 -13.15 0.45
C PHE A 229 -16.54 -11.81 0.18
N THR A 230 -15.76 -10.76 0.12
CA THR A 230 -16.23 -9.37 -0.04
C THR A 230 -16.93 -9.20 -1.39
N LYS A 231 -18.16 -8.65 -1.37
CA LYS A 231 -19.03 -8.40 -2.54
C LYS A 231 -19.46 -9.69 -3.26
N GLN A 232 -19.54 -10.80 -2.52
CA GLN A 232 -19.84 -12.13 -3.07
C GLN A 232 -21.09 -12.15 -3.93
N GLN A 233 -22.20 -11.57 -3.45
CA GLN A 233 -23.47 -11.59 -4.17
C GLN A 233 -23.40 -10.81 -5.48
N ASN A 234 -22.65 -9.70 -5.51
CA ASN A 234 -22.42 -8.94 -6.73
C ASN A 234 -21.63 -9.75 -7.77
N PHE A 235 -20.57 -10.45 -7.32
CA PHE A 235 -19.80 -11.33 -8.21
C PHE A 235 -20.68 -12.48 -8.74
N PHE A 236 -21.41 -13.17 -7.88
CA PHE A 236 -22.27 -14.29 -8.29
C PHE A 236 -23.32 -13.85 -9.32
N ARG A 237 -23.95 -12.68 -9.11
CA ARG A 237 -24.90 -12.14 -10.10
C ARG A 237 -24.24 -11.91 -11.46
N GLU A 238 -23.06 -11.27 -11.49
CA GLU A 238 -22.33 -11.01 -12.74
C GLU A 238 -21.90 -12.31 -13.42
N TRP A 239 -21.43 -13.29 -12.66
CA TRP A 239 -21.04 -14.60 -13.20
C TRP A 239 -22.24 -15.33 -13.80
N ASN A 240 -23.40 -15.34 -13.11
CA ASN A 240 -24.62 -15.96 -13.62
C ASN A 240 -25.12 -15.29 -14.90
N LEU A 241 -25.00 -13.97 -14.99
CA LEU A 241 -25.44 -13.22 -16.17
C LEU A 241 -24.49 -13.39 -17.38
N LYS A 242 -23.20 -13.45 -17.14
CA LYS A 242 -22.20 -13.29 -18.22
C LYS A 242 -21.32 -14.52 -18.43
N PHE A 243 -21.04 -15.27 -17.38
CA PHE A 243 -20.06 -16.35 -17.36
C PHE A 243 -20.62 -17.65 -16.79
N ARG A 244 -21.93 -17.85 -16.98
CA ARG A 244 -22.58 -19.11 -16.59
C ARG A 244 -21.83 -20.28 -17.23
N ASN A 245 -21.52 -21.31 -16.47
CA ASN A 245 -20.73 -22.46 -16.90
C ASN A 245 -19.23 -22.15 -17.14
N THR A 246 -18.78 -20.96 -16.92
CA THR A 246 -17.35 -20.60 -16.96
C THR A 246 -16.70 -20.45 -15.58
N UNK A 247 -17.06 -19.75 -14.57
CA UNK A 247 -16.62 -19.45 -13.38
C UNK A 247 -17.22 -20.35 -12.40
N GLU A 248 -16.62 -20.99 -11.65
CA GLU A 248 -17.08 -21.82 -10.50
C GLU A 248 -16.27 -21.46 -9.25
N TRP A 249 -16.94 -21.29 -8.11
CA TRP A 249 -16.30 -20.99 -6.82
C TRP A 249 -16.52 -22.16 -5.87
N VAL A 250 -15.42 -22.64 -5.26
CA VAL A 250 -15.42 -23.72 -4.29
C VAL A 250 -14.97 -23.15 -2.93
N SER A 251 -15.91 -23.11 -1.98
CA SER A 251 -15.64 -22.63 -0.63
C SER A 251 -14.72 -23.60 0.15
N ARG A 252 -14.16 -23.14 1.25
CA ARG A 252 -13.34 -23.99 2.14
C ARG A 252 -14.10 -25.26 2.57
N LYS A 253 -15.35 -25.13 2.99
CA LYS A 253 -16.16 -26.29 3.45
C LYS A 253 -16.41 -27.32 2.35
N ASN A 254 -16.35 -26.87 1.09
CA ASN A 254 -16.55 -27.74 -0.09
C ASN A 254 -15.21 -28.19 -0.73
N GLY A 255 -14.10 -28.01 -0.02
CA GLY A 255 -12.78 -28.47 -0.49
C GLY A 255 -11.97 -27.41 -1.22
N GLY A 256 -12.25 -26.12 -1.00
CA GLY A 256 -11.53 -25.03 -1.69
C GLY A 256 -10.14 -24.74 -1.15
N LYS A 257 -9.77 -25.26 0.02
CA LYS A 257 -8.44 -24.94 0.60
C LYS A 257 -7.35 -25.81 -0.02
N VAL A 258 -6.49 -25.22 -0.85
CA VAL A 258 -5.34 -25.85 -1.51
C VAL A 258 -4.19 -25.98 -0.52
N VAL A 259 -3.58 -27.15 -0.48
CA VAL A 259 -2.40 -27.46 0.35
C VAL A 259 -1.19 -28.03 -0.38
N UNK A 260 -1.23 -28.36 -1.92
CA UNK A 260 -0.16 -28.77 -2.70
C UNK A 260 -0.23 -28.20 -4.05
N UNK A 261 0.74 -27.91 -4.70
CA UNK A 261 0.84 -27.52 -6.01
C UNK A 261 1.83 -28.40 -6.61
N ASP A 262 1.55 -29.16 -7.58
CA ASP A 262 2.48 -29.97 -8.39
C ASP A 262 2.57 -29.38 -9.81
N HIS A 263 3.57 -28.68 -10.04
CA HIS A 263 3.81 -28.00 -11.31
C HIS A 263 4.17 -28.90 -12.45
N UNK A 264 4.62 -29.78 -12.10
CA UNK A 264 5.08 -30.72 -13.04
C UNK A 264 3.99 -31.55 -13.63
N ASN A 265 3.05 -31.79 -12.84
CA ASN A 265 1.89 -32.60 -13.30
C ASN A 265 0.63 -31.76 -13.47
N ASN A 266 0.74 -30.47 -13.37
CA ASN A 266 -0.36 -29.50 -13.58
C ASN A 266 -1.59 -29.76 -12.69
N PHE A 267 -1.37 -29.91 -11.37
CA PHE A 267 -2.49 -30.06 -10.45
C PHE A 267 -2.24 -29.39 -9.10
N VAL A 268 -3.33 -29.15 -8.41
CA VAL A 268 -3.33 -28.80 -6.99
C VAL A 268 -4.10 -29.87 -6.20
N LYS A 269 -3.78 -29.98 -4.92
CA LYS A 269 -4.45 -30.88 -3.98
C LYS A 269 -4.98 -30.07 -2.80
N ASN A 270 -6.22 -30.37 -2.40
CA ASN A 270 -6.85 -29.70 -1.26
C ASN A 270 -6.58 -30.43 0.07
N ASP A 271 -7.02 -29.83 1.17
CA ASP A 271 -6.88 -30.40 2.54
C ASP A 271 -7.78 -31.63 2.78
N GLN A 272 -8.67 -31.96 1.84
CA GLN A 272 -9.55 -33.16 1.88
C GLN A 272 -8.99 -34.29 1.02
N GLY A 273 -7.81 -34.13 0.41
CA GLY A 273 -7.16 -35.13 -0.40
C GLY A 273 -7.59 -35.16 -1.87
N GLN A 274 -8.49 -34.30 -2.30
CA GLN A 274 -8.96 -34.23 -3.70
C GLN A 274 -7.90 -33.51 -4.57
N THR A 275 -7.78 -33.97 -5.82
CA THR A 275 -6.85 -33.44 -6.80
C THR A 275 -7.61 -32.72 -7.91
N PHE A 276 -7.16 -31.51 -8.26
CA PHE A 276 -7.73 -30.69 -9.34
C PHE A 276 -6.65 -30.41 -10.37
N LYS A 277 -6.83 -30.91 -11.61
CA LYS A 277 -5.93 -30.68 -12.74
C LYS A 277 -6.36 -29.44 -13.52
N ALA A 278 -5.38 -28.65 -14.01
CA ALA A 278 -5.65 -27.48 -14.83
C ALA A 278 -4.45 -27.17 -15.74
N ASN A 279 -4.74 -26.54 -16.89
CA ASN A 279 -3.73 -26.08 -17.85
C ASN A 279 -3.02 -24.81 -17.37
N PHE A 280 -3.69 -24.03 -16.49
CA PHE A 280 -3.15 -22.80 -15.93
C PHE A 280 -3.52 -22.74 -14.44
N ILE A 281 -2.52 -22.58 -13.58
CA ILE A 281 -2.73 -22.53 -12.13
C ILE A 281 -2.12 -21.23 -11.59
N ASN A 282 -2.96 -20.32 -11.14
CA ASN A 282 -2.54 -19.08 -10.48
C ASN A 282 -2.75 -19.23 -8.97
N VAL A 283 -1.68 -19.46 -8.26
CA VAL A 283 -1.70 -19.49 -6.79
C VAL A 283 -1.52 -18.06 -6.27
N ILE A 284 -2.51 -17.56 -5.52
CA ILE A 284 -2.38 -16.34 -4.76
C ILE A 284 -1.97 -16.76 -3.34
N PRO A 285 -0.72 -16.46 -2.93
CA PRO A 285 -0.21 -17.03 -1.67
C PRO A 285 -0.74 -16.30 -0.43
N ASP A 286 -0.68 -16.98 0.69
CA ASP A 286 -0.88 -16.39 2.01
C ASP A 286 0.17 -15.30 2.26
N GLN A 287 -0.20 -14.28 3.01
CA GLN A 287 0.58 -13.04 3.12
C GLN A 287 0.87 -12.68 4.57
N LYS A 288 1.87 -11.86 4.74
CA LYS A 288 2.27 -11.24 6.00
C LYS A 288 2.89 -9.86 5.70
N ALA A 289 3.23 -9.12 6.72
CA ALA A 289 3.87 -7.80 6.59
C ALA A 289 5.14 -7.88 5.74
N GLY A 290 5.58 -6.75 5.21
CA GLY A 290 6.75 -6.65 4.35
C GLY A 290 8.00 -7.23 5.00
N LYS A 291 8.86 -7.84 4.19
CA LYS A 291 10.05 -8.60 4.62
C LYS A 291 10.91 -7.83 5.64
N VAL A 292 11.14 -6.54 5.42
CA VAL A 292 12.00 -5.71 6.28
C VAL A 292 11.53 -5.67 7.74
N ILE A 293 10.23 -5.83 7.98
CA ILE A 293 9.65 -5.89 9.35
C ILE A 293 10.23 -7.08 10.12
N PHE A 294 10.32 -8.23 9.45
CA PHE A 294 10.86 -9.47 10.06
C PHE A 294 12.40 -9.42 10.16
N ASP A 295 13.06 -9.00 9.10
CA ASP A 295 14.53 -8.88 9.06
C ASP A 295 15.05 -7.93 10.15
N SER A 296 14.23 -6.92 10.53
CA SER A 296 14.57 -5.92 11.54
C SER A 296 14.01 -6.24 12.93
N ARG A 297 13.32 -7.38 13.10
CA ARG A 297 12.71 -7.82 14.38
C ARG A 297 11.75 -6.78 14.96
N LEU A 298 10.97 -6.13 14.10
CA LEU A 298 10.01 -5.09 14.51
C LEU A 298 8.64 -5.63 14.91
N LEU A 299 8.56 -6.95 15.13
CA LEU A 299 7.37 -7.58 15.71
C LEU A 299 7.77 -8.31 16.99
N UNK A 300 7.22 -7.87 17.85
CA UNK A 300 7.49 -8.37 19.12
C UNK A 300 6.92 -9.74 19.42
N ASP A 301 5.71 -9.99 18.91
CA ASP A 301 4.98 -11.27 19.02
C ASP A 301 5.17 -12.09 17.73
N LYS A 302 4.85 -13.36 17.75
CA LYS A 302 4.84 -14.23 16.57
C LYS A 302 3.62 -13.91 15.68
N LYS A 303 3.46 -12.65 15.31
CA LYS A 303 2.35 -12.15 14.49
C LYS A 303 2.80 -11.97 13.03
N ASP A 304 1.83 -11.96 12.14
CA ASP A 304 2.07 -11.73 10.72
C ASP A 304 2.01 -10.25 10.34
N TRP A 305 1.38 -9.40 11.17
CA TRP A 305 1.03 -8.01 10.83
C TRP A 305 1.41 -7.06 11.97
N CYS A 306 1.76 -5.83 11.59
CA CYS A 306 2.20 -4.81 12.53
C CYS A 306 1.05 -4.30 13.40
N SER A 307 1.20 -4.39 14.72
CA SER A 307 0.30 -3.77 15.69
C SER A 307 0.68 -2.31 15.88
N ILE A 308 -0.28 -1.41 15.76
CA ILE A 308 -0.02 0.05 15.81
C ILE A 308 -0.95 0.74 16.81
N ASN A 309 -0.57 1.96 17.18
CA ASN A 309 -1.47 2.90 17.84
C ASN A 309 -2.45 3.44 16.78
N PRO A 310 -3.77 3.26 16.91
CA PRO A 310 -4.71 3.64 15.85
C PRO A 310 -4.88 5.15 15.66
N VAL A 311 -4.38 5.98 16.59
CA VAL A 311 -4.39 7.45 16.46
C VAL A 311 -3.21 7.94 15.62
N THR A 312 -2.02 7.37 15.84
CA THR A 312 -0.75 7.88 15.29
C THR A 312 -0.13 6.98 14.23
N PHE A 313 -0.52 5.71 14.17
CA PHE A 313 0.12 4.66 13.38
C PHE A 313 1.53 4.32 13.85
N GLU A 314 1.91 4.76 15.05
CA GLU A 314 3.18 4.37 15.67
C GLU A 314 3.17 2.87 15.97
N LEU A 315 4.25 2.19 15.62
CA LEU A 315 4.43 0.76 15.81
C LEU A 315 4.50 0.45 17.32
N LYS A 316 3.70 -0.47 17.77
CA LYS A 316 3.65 -0.84 19.20
C LYS A 316 5.03 -1.31 19.68
N ASN A 317 5.50 -0.76 20.79
CA ASN A 317 6.80 -1.01 21.45
C ASN A 317 8.02 -0.43 20.72
N PHE A 318 7.83 0.41 19.72
CA PHE A 318 8.96 1.03 19.00
C PHE A 318 8.71 2.54 18.81
N UNK A 319 9.32 3.31 19.49
CA UNK A 319 9.12 4.67 19.50
C UNK A 319 9.59 5.30 18.25
N ASP A 320 8.88 6.19 17.80
CA ASP A 320 9.17 7.02 16.65
C ASP A 320 9.26 6.23 15.32
N ILE A 321 8.77 5.02 15.30
CA ILE A 321 8.64 4.18 14.11
C ILE A 321 7.14 4.00 13.83
N TYR A 322 6.72 4.32 12.61
CA TYR A 322 5.31 4.32 12.16
C TYR A 322 5.16 3.35 11.00
N VAL A 323 4.00 2.72 10.88
CA VAL A 323 3.72 1.78 9.77
C VAL A 323 2.40 2.16 9.11
N VAL A 324 2.35 2.13 7.78
CA VAL A 324 1.15 2.47 6.99
C VAL A 324 0.98 1.45 5.85
N GLY A 325 -0.27 1.23 5.47
CA GLY A 325 -0.61 0.36 4.34
C GLY A 325 -0.71 -1.11 4.73
N ASP A 326 -0.42 -1.98 3.79
CA ASP A 326 -0.80 -3.40 3.91
C ASP A 326 -0.07 -4.17 5.01
N SER A 327 1.07 -3.68 5.50
CA SER A 327 1.77 -4.29 6.64
C SER A 327 1.01 -4.14 7.97
N VAL A 328 0.05 -3.20 8.06
CA VAL A 328 -0.64 -2.86 9.31
C VAL A 328 -1.78 -3.84 9.61
N TYR A 329 -1.92 -4.24 10.86
CA TYR A 329 -3.18 -4.79 11.38
C TYR A 329 -4.10 -3.61 11.74
N ALA A 330 -5.08 -3.34 10.88
CA ALA A 330 -5.94 -2.15 10.99
C ALA A 330 -7.38 -2.48 11.39
N TRP A 331 -7.58 -3.58 12.10
CA TRP A 331 -8.89 -4.07 12.60
C TRP A 331 -9.89 -4.20 11.43
N ASP A 332 -10.93 -3.38 11.43
CA ASP A 332 -11.99 -3.47 10.41
C ASP A 332 -11.58 -2.90 9.03
N MET A 333 -10.51 -2.09 8.96
CA MET A 333 -10.07 -1.54 7.68
C MET A 333 -9.39 -2.61 6.83
N PRO A 334 -9.80 -2.78 5.56
CA PRO A 334 -9.16 -3.76 4.69
C PRO A 334 -7.79 -3.28 4.21
N LYS A 335 -6.95 -4.22 3.78
CA LYS A 335 -5.68 -3.94 3.12
C LYS A 335 -5.95 -3.55 1.67
N SER A 336 -6.00 -2.24 1.40
CA SER A 336 -6.29 -1.69 0.08
C SER A 336 -5.48 -0.42 -0.17
N GLY A 337 -5.34 -0.04 -1.44
CA GLY A 337 -4.64 1.20 -1.80
C GLY A 337 -5.32 2.44 -1.21
N PHE A 338 -6.65 2.50 -1.23
CA PHE A 338 -7.37 3.64 -0.66
C PHE A 338 -7.23 3.69 0.86
N SER A 339 -7.30 2.54 1.54
CA SER A 339 -7.02 2.46 2.98
C SER A 339 -5.62 2.99 3.30
N ALA A 340 -4.61 2.59 2.52
CA ALA A 340 -3.23 3.07 2.70
C ALA A 340 -3.13 4.59 2.56
N ASN A 341 -3.79 5.18 1.54
CA ASN A 341 -3.84 6.63 1.35
C ASN A 341 -4.56 7.33 2.52
N SER A 342 -5.69 6.79 2.97
CA SER A 342 -6.45 7.31 4.11
C SER A 342 -5.63 7.26 5.41
N GLN A 343 -4.93 6.15 5.66
CA GLN A 343 -4.03 5.98 6.81
C GLN A 343 -2.88 6.98 6.75
N ALA A 344 -2.29 7.18 5.56
CA ALA A 344 -1.18 8.12 5.36
C ALA A 344 -1.57 9.57 5.73
N LYS A 345 -2.80 9.99 5.38
CA LYS A 345 -3.34 11.31 5.74
C LYS A 345 -3.37 11.52 7.26
N VAL A 346 -3.86 10.51 7.98
CA VAL A 346 -3.94 10.55 9.44
C VAL A 346 -2.53 10.53 10.07
N LEU A 347 -1.69 9.60 9.63
CA LEU A 347 -0.33 9.46 10.15
C LEU A 347 0.46 10.77 10.00
N THR A 348 0.48 11.32 8.79
CA THR A 348 1.31 12.51 8.50
C THR A 348 0.81 13.74 9.26
N LEU A 349 -0.51 13.92 9.38
CA LEU A 349 -1.09 15.02 10.16
C LEU A 349 -0.74 14.87 11.64
N ASN A 350 -0.86 13.70 12.22
CA ASN A 350 -0.53 13.47 13.62
C ASN A 350 0.99 13.44 13.87
N LEU A 351 1.79 13.09 12.92
CA LEU A 351 3.24 13.27 13.00
C LEU A 351 3.65 14.76 12.97
N UNK A 352 3.09 15.41 12.26
CA UNK A 352 3.28 16.74 12.18
C UNK A 352 2.89 17.39 13.37
N ASN A 353 1.70 17.01 14.02
CA ASN A 353 1.25 17.49 15.34
C ASN A 353 2.23 17.11 16.47
N ARG A 354 2.75 15.91 16.48
CA ARG A 354 3.80 15.50 17.43
C ARG A 354 5.03 16.41 17.33
N ILE A 355 5.51 16.65 16.15
CA ILE A 355 6.69 17.51 15.91
C ILE A 355 6.41 18.96 16.36
N UNK A 356 5.24 19.27 16.12
CA UNK A 356 4.89 20.49 16.44
C UNK A 356 4.39 20.58 17.76
N GLU A 357 4.44 19.71 18.69
CA GLU A 357 3.96 19.60 20.08
C GLU A 357 2.48 20.01 20.27
N LYS A 358 1.67 19.68 19.27
CA LYS A 358 0.21 19.92 19.23
C LYS A 358 -0.56 18.66 19.62
N LYS A 359 -1.82 18.81 19.99
CA LYS A 359 -2.74 17.68 20.23
C LYS A 359 -2.95 16.86 18.94
N TYR A 360 -3.00 15.55 19.10
CA TYR A 360 -3.41 14.66 18.00
C TYR A 360 -4.87 14.91 17.65
N ILE A 361 -5.18 14.79 16.36
CA ILE A 361 -6.58 14.78 15.91
C ILE A 361 -7.14 13.35 16.02
N ASP A 362 -8.43 13.24 16.29
CA ASP A 362 -9.14 11.96 16.23
C ASP A 362 -9.40 11.60 14.77
N PRO A 363 -8.91 10.47 14.31
CA PRO A 363 -9.01 10.14 12.89
C PRO A 363 -10.40 9.72 12.37
N UNK A 364 -10.64 9.81 11.27
CA UNK A 364 -11.64 9.36 10.48
C UNK A 364 -11.02 8.68 9.34
N PHE A 365 -11.46 7.71 8.96
CA PHE A 365 -10.92 6.96 7.80
C PHE A 365 -12.03 6.60 6.83
N LEU A 366 -11.63 6.45 5.58
CA LEU A 366 -12.53 6.07 4.50
C LEU A 366 -11.84 5.02 3.65
N ASN A 367 -12.60 4.04 3.16
CA ASN A 367 -12.13 3.14 2.11
C ASN A 367 -13.21 3.02 1.04
N THR A 368 -12.82 3.10 -0.22
CA THR A 368 -13.69 2.78 -1.36
C THR A 368 -12.93 1.81 -2.27
N CYS A 369 -13.56 0.68 -2.56
CA CYS A 369 -13.02 -0.34 -3.46
C CYS A 369 -14.00 -0.59 -4.59
N TYR A 370 -13.50 -0.45 -5.82
CA TYR A 370 -14.21 -0.85 -7.03
C TYR A 370 -13.75 -2.24 -7.46
N SER A 371 -14.67 -3.03 -8.00
CA SER A 371 -14.35 -4.31 -8.63
C SER A 371 -15.01 -4.37 -10.00
N PHE A 372 -14.26 -4.76 -10.99
CA PHE A 372 -14.73 -4.93 -12.37
C PHE A 372 -15.17 -6.37 -12.60
N SER A 373 -16.31 -6.56 -13.25
CA SER A 373 -16.71 -7.87 -13.80
C SER A 373 -16.36 -7.98 -15.28
N ASP A 374 -16.22 -6.86 -15.97
CA ASP A 374 -15.65 -6.74 -17.31
C ASP A 374 -15.20 -5.29 -17.56
N HIS A 375 -14.77 -4.98 -18.77
CA HIS A 375 -14.23 -3.66 -19.13
C HIS A 375 -15.23 -2.49 -18.95
N GLU A 376 -16.54 -2.76 -18.97
CA GLU A 376 -17.59 -1.74 -18.87
C GLU A 376 -18.44 -1.85 -17.59
N ARG A 377 -18.24 -2.87 -16.77
CA ARG A 377 -19.13 -3.15 -15.64
C ARG A 377 -18.35 -3.30 -14.36
N ALA A 378 -18.77 -2.52 -13.38
CA ALA A 378 -18.13 -2.55 -12.06
C ALA A 378 -19.17 -2.39 -10.94
N PHE A 379 -18.74 -2.65 -9.74
CA PHE A 379 -19.49 -2.41 -8.51
C PHE A 379 -18.52 -2.04 -7.40
N SER A 380 -19.02 -1.33 -6.39
CA SER A 380 -18.16 -0.77 -5.35
C SER A 380 -18.66 -1.09 -3.96
N ILE A 381 -17.77 -0.96 -3.01
CA ILE A 381 -18.09 -0.84 -1.60
C ILE A 381 -17.32 0.35 -1.05
N SER A 382 -18.01 1.23 -0.32
CA SER A 382 -17.41 2.29 0.48
C SER A 382 -17.70 2.04 1.94
N ALA A 383 -16.75 2.31 2.82
CA ALA A 383 -16.91 2.11 4.25
C ALA A 383 -16.21 3.22 5.02
N TRP A 384 -16.77 3.53 6.18
CA TRP A 384 -16.33 4.60 7.06
C TRP A 384 -15.85 3.99 8.36
N TYR A 385 -14.77 4.54 8.90
CA TYR A 385 -14.16 4.00 10.11
C TYR A 385 -13.81 5.12 11.07
N ARG A 386 -13.99 4.84 12.37
CA ARG A 386 -13.57 5.72 13.46
C ARG A 386 -12.91 4.90 14.57
N LEU A 387 -12.33 5.58 15.52
CA LEU A 387 -11.85 4.93 16.74
C LEU A 387 -13.07 4.52 17.59
N ASN A 388 -12.93 3.35 18.23
CA ASN A 388 -13.87 2.96 19.29
C ASN A 388 -13.68 3.86 20.52
N UNK A 389 -14.52 3.77 21.39
CA UNK A 389 -14.44 4.54 22.52
C UNK A 389 -13.21 4.48 23.29
N UNK A 390 -12.57 3.49 23.28
CA UNK A 390 -11.42 3.26 23.86
C UNK A 390 -10.32 3.73 23.17
N LYS A 391 -10.43 4.28 22.06
CA LYS A 391 -9.45 4.78 21.12
C LYS A 391 -8.29 3.80 20.88
N ASN A 392 -8.57 2.53 21.03
CA ASN A 392 -7.56 1.46 20.88
C ASN A 392 -7.83 0.55 19.68
N LYS A 393 -8.92 0.80 18.93
CA LYS A 393 -9.31 0.04 17.73
C LYS A 393 -9.96 0.94 16.68
N ILE A 394 -9.78 0.58 15.44
CA ILE A 394 -10.48 1.20 14.32
C ILE A 394 -11.71 0.36 13.98
N UNK A 395 -12.76 0.86 14.19
CA UNK A 395 -13.92 0.16 13.97
C UNK A 395 -14.63 0.72 12.84
N SER A 396 -15.48 -0.09 12.12
CA SER A 396 -16.39 0.35 11.05
C SER A 396 -17.60 1.06 11.63
N THR A 397 -17.97 2.17 11.05
CA THR A 397 -19.18 2.92 11.45
C THR A 397 -20.28 2.84 10.39
N GLY A 398 -20.03 2.13 9.32
CA GLY A 398 -21.00 1.90 8.25
C GLY A 398 -20.33 1.61 6.93
N SER A 399 -21.13 1.06 6.02
CA SER A 399 -20.69 0.79 4.66
C SER A 399 -21.85 0.91 3.68
N ASN A 400 -21.54 1.11 2.42
CA ASN A 400 -22.49 1.13 1.30
C ASN A 400 -21.89 0.31 0.14
N GLU A 401 -22.64 -0.71 -0.27
CA GLU A 401 -22.25 -1.58 -1.38
C GLU A 401 -23.29 -1.49 -2.51
N UNK A 402 -22.85 -1.56 -3.74
CA UNK A 402 -23.71 -1.50 -4.82
C UNK A 402 -24.78 -2.52 -4.67
N UNK A 403 -25.91 -2.25 -4.85
CA UNK A 403 -26.92 -3.12 -4.79
C UNK A 403 -26.68 -4.19 -5.73
N VAL A 404 -27.12 -5.40 -5.41
CA VAL A 404 -26.94 -6.60 -6.25
C VAL A 404 -27.81 -6.49 -7.52
N GLN A 405 -29.01 -5.99 -7.38
CA GLN A 405 -29.97 -5.85 -8.48
C GLN A 405 -29.75 -4.60 -9.35
N SER A 406 -28.65 -3.90 -9.18
CA SER A 406 -28.31 -2.72 -9.99
C SER A 406 -28.40 -3.00 -11.48
N SER A 407 -28.91 -2.03 -12.24
CA SER A 407 -29.11 -2.13 -13.68
C SER A 407 -27.77 -2.21 -14.44
N LYS A 408 -27.83 -2.62 -15.71
CA LYS A 408 -26.69 -2.58 -16.61
C LYS A 408 -26.12 -1.14 -16.72
N SER A 409 -27.01 -0.13 -16.78
CA SER A 409 -26.62 1.28 -16.82
C SER A 409 -25.83 1.68 -15.57
N ASP A 410 -26.31 1.27 -14.39
CA ASP A 410 -25.63 1.59 -13.13
C ASP A 410 -24.25 0.92 -13.05
N ARG A 411 -24.14 -0.34 -13.47
CA ARG A 411 -22.86 -1.05 -13.56
C ARG A 411 -21.86 -0.31 -14.47
N ARG A 412 -22.35 0.25 -15.59
CA ARG A 412 -21.52 1.06 -16.49
C ARG A 412 -21.07 2.36 -15.82
N LYS A 413 -21.95 3.02 -15.12
CA LYS A 413 -21.58 4.20 -14.31
C LYS A 413 -20.51 3.85 -13.27
N UNK A 414 -20.58 2.74 -12.52
CA UNK A 414 -19.68 2.34 -11.61
C UNK A 414 -18.38 2.07 -12.15
N ALA A 415 -18.34 1.65 -13.49
CA ALA A 415 -17.06 1.49 -14.18
C ALA A 415 -16.40 2.83 -14.50
N LYS A 416 -17.16 3.78 -15.02
CA LYS A 416 -16.67 5.15 -15.26
C LYS A 416 -16.15 5.79 -13.98
N HIS A 417 -16.89 5.65 -12.88
CA HIS A 417 -16.47 6.15 -11.55
C HIS A 417 -15.17 5.49 -11.10
N ALA A 418 -15.01 4.18 -11.33
CA ALA A 418 -13.80 3.43 -10.96
C ALA A 418 -12.56 3.98 -11.68
N TYR A 419 -12.68 4.26 -12.99
CA TYR A 419 -11.58 4.87 -13.76
C TYR A 419 -11.27 6.29 -13.25
N GLY A 420 -12.32 7.10 -13.01
CA GLY A 420 -12.17 8.46 -12.46
C GLY A 420 -11.54 8.44 -11.07
N TRP A 421 -12.00 7.54 -10.21
CA TRP A 421 -11.45 7.32 -8.86
C TRP A 421 -9.94 6.98 -8.93
N TYR A 422 -9.59 6.05 -9.81
CA TYR A 422 -8.19 5.64 -9.98
C TYR A 422 -7.31 6.83 -10.43
N LYS A 423 -7.77 7.59 -11.44
CA LYS A 423 -7.05 8.79 -11.91
C LYS A 423 -6.86 9.81 -10.78
N THR A 424 -7.89 10.05 -9.98
CA THR A 424 -7.84 10.97 -8.84
C THR A 424 -6.84 10.46 -7.79
N LEU A 425 -6.86 9.19 -7.48
CA LEU A 425 -5.96 8.58 -6.51
C LEU A 425 -4.50 8.71 -6.95
N VAL A 426 -4.19 8.43 -8.19
CA VAL A 426 -2.81 8.52 -8.70
C VAL A 426 -2.34 9.97 -8.89
N UNK A 427 -3.21 10.71 -9.10
CA UNK A 427 -2.94 12.04 -9.20
C UNK A 427 -2.57 12.63 -7.94
N ASP A 428 -3.32 12.30 -6.89
CA ASP A 428 -3.06 12.73 -5.50
C ASP A 428 -1.71 12.23 -4.96
N ILE A 429 -1.23 11.11 -5.41
CA ILE A 429 -0.10 10.38 -4.85
C ILE A 429 1.21 10.58 -5.64
N PHE A 430 1.17 10.48 -6.95
CA PHE A 430 2.37 10.37 -7.78
C PHE A 430 2.63 11.57 -8.69
N LEU A 431 1.60 12.39 -8.94
CA LEU A 431 1.66 13.50 -9.88
C LEU A 431 1.43 14.84 -9.20
#